data_cc837bbd1f7f19a9ec2cd9909472718d
#
_entry.id   cc837bbd1f7f19a9ec2cd9909472718d
#
_cell.length_a   1.000
_cell.length_b   1.000
_cell.length_c   1.000
_cell.angle_alpha   90.00
_cell.angle_beta   90.00
_cell.angle_gamma   90.00
#
_symmetry.space_group_name_H-M   'P 1'
#
loop_
_entity.id
_entity.type
_entity.pdbx_description
1 polymer ?
#
loop_
_entity_poly.entity_id
_entity_poly.type
_entity_poly.pdbx_seq_one_letter_code
_entity_poly.pdbx_strand_id
1 'polypeptide(L)'
;MRTTLLDTMAVLRSCFRPELLSRRAAERILDGRGSVVFSMVSLWEIGIKMARSGYPDLELPADWDERIVAGFAEQGIAMIGIEVKHCKMVENLPMHHQDPFDRMIFAQALQRDFSLVSSDLDAPLYLDEVIW
;
A
#
# COMPACT_ATOMS: atom_id res chain seq x y z
N MET A 1 9.50 16.38 3.99
CA MET A 1 8.79 15.56 2.99
C MET A 1 7.72 14.74 3.68
N ARG A 2 6.54 14.71 3.11
CA ARG A 2 5.46 13.86 3.65
C ARG A 2 5.85 12.39 3.55
N THR A 3 5.48 11.63 4.57
CA THR A 3 5.60 10.18 4.50
C THR A 3 4.65 9.64 3.43
N THR A 4 5.09 8.65 2.70
CA THR A 4 4.34 8.02 1.61
C THR A 4 3.97 6.60 1.98
N LEU A 5 2.67 6.29 1.90
CA LEU A 5 2.15 4.94 2.12
C LEU A 5 2.01 4.25 0.76
N LEU A 6 2.40 2.98 0.68
CA LEU A 6 2.21 2.16 -0.51
C LEU A 6 0.88 1.41 -0.38
N ASP A 7 0.06 1.41 -1.43
CA ASP A 7 -1.10 0.51 -1.46
C ASP A 7 -0.65 -0.93 -1.75
N THR A 8 -1.57 -1.88 -1.71
CA THR A 8 -1.22 -3.29 -1.84
C THR A 8 -0.57 -3.61 -3.19
N MET A 9 -1.08 -3.05 -4.29
CA MET A 9 -0.48 -3.32 -5.60
C MET A 9 0.90 -2.68 -5.72
N ALA A 10 1.11 -1.51 -5.13
CA ALA A 10 2.43 -0.89 -5.07
C ALA A 10 3.42 -1.75 -4.28
N VAL A 11 2.99 -2.33 -3.15
CA VAL A 11 3.80 -3.29 -2.39
C VAL A 11 4.21 -4.47 -3.27
N LEU A 12 3.25 -5.10 -3.92
CA LEU A 12 3.49 -6.29 -4.75
C LEU A 12 4.41 -5.97 -5.94
N ARG A 13 4.15 -4.87 -6.62
CA ARG A 13 4.95 -4.47 -7.77
C ARG A 13 6.37 -4.09 -7.37
N SER A 14 6.52 -3.37 -6.27
CA SER A 14 7.85 -3.01 -5.76
C SER A 14 8.72 -4.23 -5.48
N CYS A 15 8.13 -5.27 -4.92
CA CYS A 15 8.87 -6.47 -4.50
C CYS A 15 9.06 -7.49 -5.62
N PHE A 16 8.09 -7.64 -6.52
CA PHE A 16 8.07 -8.76 -7.47
C PHE A 16 8.04 -8.36 -8.94
N ARG A 17 7.51 -7.18 -9.27
CA ARG A 17 7.42 -6.70 -10.64
C ARG A 17 7.66 -5.20 -10.71
N PRO A 18 8.87 -4.73 -10.34
CA PRO A 18 9.16 -3.29 -10.28
C PRO A 18 9.01 -2.59 -11.64
N GLU A 19 9.12 -3.29 -12.74
CA GLU A 19 8.92 -2.75 -14.08
C GLU A 19 7.45 -2.32 -14.34
N LEU A 20 6.51 -2.78 -13.50
CA LEU A 20 5.11 -2.39 -13.61
C LEU A 20 4.77 -1.13 -12.80
N LEU A 21 5.71 -0.61 -12.01
CA LEU A 21 5.54 0.69 -11.37
C LEU A 21 5.66 1.79 -12.42
N SER A 22 4.85 2.86 -12.24
CA SER A 22 5.06 4.06 -13.06
C SER A 22 6.41 4.67 -12.69
N ARG A 23 6.93 5.50 -13.58
CA ARG A 23 8.18 6.21 -13.31
C ARG A 23 8.09 7.07 -12.05
N ARG A 24 6.98 7.80 -11.89
CA ARG A 24 6.76 8.64 -10.71
C ARG A 24 6.71 7.83 -9.43
N ALA A 25 6.00 6.70 -9.45
CA ALA A 25 5.92 5.82 -8.29
C ALA A 25 7.30 5.26 -7.92
N ALA A 26 8.05 4.76 -8.91
CA ALA A 26 9.39 4.23 -8.68
C ALA A 26 10.33 5.30 -8.10
N GLU A 27 10.30 6.51 -8.66
CA GLU A 27 11.12 7.62 -8.17
C GLU A 27 10.76 8.00 -6.72
N ARG A 28 9.47 8.07 -6.38
CA ARG A 28 9.04 8.41 -5.03
C ARG A 28 9.52 7.35 -4.02
N ILE A 29 9.46 6.08 -4.38
CA ILE A 29 9.90 5.01 -3.50
C ILE A 29 11.42 5.09 -3.28
N LEU A 30 12.19 5.30 -4.34
CA LEU A 30 13.64 5.41 -4.26
C LEU A 30 14.10 6.66 -3.52
N ASP A 31 13.49 7.81 -3.82
CA ASP A 31 13.92 9.10 -3.27
C ASP A 31 13.37 9.33 -1.86
N GLY A 32 12.29 8.64 -1.49
CA GLY A 32 11.62 8.80 -0.21
C GLY A 32 12.23 8.01 0.94
N ARG A 33 13.51 7.65 0.85
CA ARG A 33 14.20 6.82 1.86
C ARG A 33 13.93 7.29 3.28
N GLY A 34 13.45 6.37 4.14
CA GLY A 34 13.08 6.67 5.51
C GLY A 34 11.72 7.34 5.66
N SER A 35 11.07 7.68 4.55
CA SER A 35 9.74 8.32 4.53
C SER A 35 8.73 7.54 3.70
N VAL A 36 9.01 6.27 3.40
CA VAL A 36 8.09 5.36 2.74
C VAL A 36 7.70 4.27 3.72
N VAL A 37 6.41 3.97 3.80
CA VAL A 37 5.87 2.93 4.68
C VAL A 37 4.89 2.07 3.92
N PHE A 38 4.62 0.87 4.44
CA PHE A 38 3.56 0.01 3.94
C PHE A 38 2.74 -0.50 5.12
N SER A 39 1.53 -0.96 4.85
CA SER A 39 0.60 -1.37 5.90
C SER A 39 0.53 -2.88 6.06
N MET A 40 0.40 -3.36 7.30
CA MET A 40 0.07 -4.75 7.56
C MET A 40 -1.24 -5.16 6.90
N VAL A 41 -2.14 -4.22 6.64
CA VAL A 41 -3.38 -4.45 5.89
C VAL A 41 -3.07 -5.07 4.52
N SER A 42 -2.01 -4.63 3.86
CA SER A 42 -1.61 -5.19 2.57
C SER A 42 -1.21 -6.66 2.69
N LEU A 43 -0.49 -7.04 3.74
CA LEU A 43 -0.11 -8.44 3.96
C LEU A 43 -1.35 -9.31 4.21
N TRP A 44 -2.30 -8.79 4.97
CA TRP A 44 -3.57 -9.48 5.23
C TRP A 44 -4.37 -9.67 3.94
N GLU A 45 -4.49 -8.61 3.14
CA GLU A 45 -5.18 -8.70 1.84
C GLU A 45 -4.53 -9.74 0.93
N ILE A 46 -3.20 -9.72 0.83
CA ILE A 46 -2.45 -10.68 0.01
C ILE A 46 -2.72 -12.10 0.48
N GLY A 47 -2.67 -12.34 1.79
CA GLY A 47 -2.94 -13.65 2.37
C GLY A 47 -4.33 -14.18 2.00
N ILE A 48 -5.35 -13.33 2.07
CA ILE A 48 -6.72 -13.70 1.69
C ILE A 48 -6.79 -14.05 0.21
N LYS A 49 -6.19 -13.24 -0.65
CA LYS A 49 -6.22 -13.47 -2.10
C LYS A 49 -5.44 -14.72 -2.49
N MET A 50 -4.30 -14.95 -1.87
CA MET A 50 -3.49 -16.15 -2.13
C MET A 50 -4.21 -17.44 -1.71
N ALA A 51 -5.05 -17.37 -0.67
CA ALA A 51 -5.86 -18.52 -0.25
C ALA A 51 -6.98 -18.86 -1.24
N ARG A 52 -7.31 -17.95 -2.14
CA ARG A 52 -8.37 -18.15 -3.17
C ARG A 52 -7.75 -18.45 -4.53
N SER A 53 -7.51 -17.43 -5.32
CA SER A 53 -7.06 -17.58 -6.71
C SER A 53 -5.70 -16.92 -6.99
N GLY A 54 -5.12 -16.27 -6.00
CA GLY A 54 -3.90 -15.50 -6.19
C GLY A 54 -4.10 -14.29 -7.09
N TYR A 55 -3.02 -13.89 -7.75
CA TYR A 55 -3.02 -12.77 -8.68
C TYR A 55 -2.76 -13.29 -10.10
N PRO A 56 -3.68 -13.05 -11.06
CA PRO A 56 -3.55 -13.66 -12.40
C PRO A 56 -2.29 -13.24 -13.16
N ASP A 57 -1.85 -12.00 -12.96
CA ASP A 57 -0.71 -11.44 -13.68
C ASP A 57 0.56 -11.37 -12.84
N LEU A 58 0.56 -11.98 -11.65
CA LEU A 58 1.65 -11.85 -10.71
C LEU A 58 1.84 -13.16 -9.96
N GLU A 59 2.84 -13.93 -10.34
CA GLU A 59 3.16 -15.19 -9.67
C GLU A 59 4.00 -14.90 -8.43
N LEU A 60 3.44 -15.18 -7.25
CA LEU A 60 4.13 -14.97 -5.99
C LEU A 60 4.81 -16.26 -5.52
N PRO A 61 6.05 -16.18 -5.01
CA PRO A 61 6.70 -17.33 -4.39
C PRO A 61 5.99 -17.74 -3.09
N ALA A 62 6.21 -18.96 -2.63
CA ALA A 62 5.59 -19.46 -1.40
C ALA A 62 5.98 -18.64 -0.18
N ASP A 63 7.17 -18.07 -0.16
CA ASP A 63 7.71 -17.25 0.91
C ASP A 63 7.52 -15.73 0.65
N TRP A 64 6.44 -15.36 -0.04
CA TRP A 64 6.16 -13.96 -0.41
C TRP A 64 6.18 -13.02 0.80
N ASP A 65 5.66 -13.49 1.92
CA ASP A 65 5.57 -12.70 3.16
C ASP A 65 6.96 -12.34 3.70
N GLU A 66 7.84 -13.32 3.80
CA GLU A 66 9.21 -13.10 4.26
C GLU A 66 9.97 -12.18 3.31
N ARG A 67 9.78 -12.34 2.00
CA ARG A 67 10.44 -11.52 1.00
C ARG A 67 10.02 -10.07 1.05
N ILE A 68 8.72 -9.81 1.24
CA ILE A 68 8.22 -8.44 1.37
C ILE A 68 8.83 -7.77 2.60
N VAL A 69 8.73 -8.43 3.75
CA VAL A 69 9.20 -7.85 5.02
C VAL A 69 10.71 -7.62 5.00
N ALA A 70 11.48 -8.62 4.57
CA ALA A 70 12.95 -8.51 4.52
C ALA A 70 13.40 -7.49 3.48
N GLY A 71 12.81 -7.51 2.29
CA GLY A 71 13.18 -6.59 1.20
C GLY A 71 12.91 -5.15 1.57
N PHE A 72 11.78 -4.86 2.16
CA PHE A 72 11.47 -3.50 2.60
C PHE A 72 12.32 -3.06 3.78
N ALA A 73 12.60 -3.96 4.73
CA ALA A 73 13.48 -3.64 5.85
C ALA A 73 14.88 -3.22 5.37
N GLU A 74 15.42 -3.90 4.37
CA GLU A 74 16.71 -3.53 3.76
C GLU A 74 16.69 -2.13 3.14
N GLN A 75 15.55 -1.70 2.64
CA GLN A 75 15.37 -0.38 2.02
C GLN A 75 14.97 0.69 3.03
N GLY A 76 14.80 0.37 4.30
CA GLY A 76 14.35 1.30 5.31
C GLY A 76 12.86 1.65 5.21
N ILE A 77 12.06 0.81 4.56
CA ILE A 77 10.61 0.97 4.44
C ILE A 77 9.95 0.25 5.61
N ALA A 78 9.36 1.01 6.52
CA ALA A 78 8.76 0.47 7.74
C ALA A 78 7.33 0.00 7.51
N MET A 79 6.90 -0.97 8.32
CA MET A 79 5.53 -1.47 8.32
C MET A 79 4.72 -0.76 9.40
N ILE A 80 3.50 -0.33 9.05
CA ILE A 80 2.56 0.25 10.02
C ILE A 80 1.40 -0.72 10.26
N GLY A 81 0.86 -0.69 11.50
CA GLY A 81 -0.30 -1.48 11.87
C GLY A 81 -1.59 -0.67 11.84
N ILE A 82 -2.70 -1.33 12.13
CA ILE A 82 -4.00 -0.68 12.29
C ILE A 82 -4.11 -0.15 13.70
N GLU A 83 -4.50 1.12 13.83
CA GLU A 83 -4.77 1.75 15.11
C GLU A 83 -6.27 2.00 15.27
N VAL A 84 -6.72 2.19 16.50
CA VAL A 84 -8.14 2.44 16.81
C VAL A 84 -8.68 3.62 16.01
N LYS A 85 -7.91 4.70 15.90
CA LYS A 85 -8.31 5.89 15.14
C LYS A 85 -8.49 5.62 13.64
N HIS A 86 -7.76 4.65 13.08
CA HIS A 86 -7.96 4.25 11.70
C HIS A 86 -9.33 3.58 11.50
N CYS A 87 -9.73 2.74 12.45
CA CYS A 87 -11.04 2.09 12.41
C CYS A 87 -12.16 3.12 12.48
N LYS A 88 -12.01 4.13 13.34
CA LYS A 88 -12.99 5.22 13.44
C LYS A 88 -13.04 6.05 12.17
N MET A 89 -11.89 6.30 11.55
CA MET A 89 -11.82 7.04 10.29
C MET A 89 -12.59 6.33 9.17
N VAL A 90 -12.53 5.00 9.11
CA VAL A 90 -13.26 4.22 8.08
C VAL A 90 -14.76 4.50 8.14
N GLU A 91 -15.33 4.67 9.33
CA GLU A 91 -16.76 5.00 9.50
C GLU A 91 -17.14 6.28 8.75
N ASN A 92 -16.23 7.24 8.67
CA ASN A 92 -16.47 8.56 8.11
C ASN A 92 -16.02 8.71 6.64
N LEU A 93 -15.46 7.67 6.04
CA LEU A 93 -15.03 7.75 4.64
C LEU A 93 -16.23 7.77 3.70
N PRO A 94 -16.23 8.64 2.66
CA PRO A 94 -17.25 8.57 1.62
C PRO A 94 -17.26 7.21 0.93
N MET A 95 -18.39 6.83 0.35
CA MET A 95 -18.58 5.51 -0.27
C MET A 95 -18.25 5.54 -1.77
N HIS A 96 -17.10 6.10 -2.14
CA HIS A 96 -16.61 6.06 -3.53
C HIS A 96 -16.00 4.71 -3.89
N HIS A 97 -15.40 4.04 -2.91
CA HIS A 97 -14.74 2.73 -3.07
C HIS A 97 -15.36 1.75 -2.06
N GLN A 98 -15.56 0.50 -2.47
CA GLN A 98 -16.21 -0.51 -1.61
C GLN A 98 -15.25 -1.54 -1.04
N ASP A 99 -14.04 -1.66 -1.59
CA ASP A 99 -13.05 -2.62 -1.12
C ASP A 99 -12.60 -2.26 0.30
N PRO A 100 -12.82 -3.12 1.30
CA PRO A 100 -12.49 -2.79 2.69
C PRO A 100 -11.01 -2.64 2.95
N PHE A 101 -10.16 -3.33 2.20
CA PHE A 101 -8.70 -3.20 2.36
C PHE A 101 -8.23 -1.84 1.87
N ASP A 102 -8.67 -1.43 0.68
CA ASP A 102 -8.32 -0.10 0.15
C ASP A 102 -8.87 1.01 1.03
N ARG A 103 -10.09 0.87 1.52
CA ARG A 103 -10.69 1.85 2.44
C ARG A 103 -9.86 2.00 3.72
N MET A 104 -9.36 0.90 4.28
CA MET A 104 -8.50 0.97 5.46
C MET A 104 -7.16 1.66 5.14
N ILE A 105 -6.57 1.37 4.00
CA ILE A 105 -5.33 2.03 3.56
C ILE A 105 -5.55 3.52 3.38
N PHE A 106 -6.69 3.93 2.76
CA PHE A 106 -7.05 5.34 2.64
C PHE A 106 -7.22 6.00 4.01
N ALA A 107 -7.86 5.29 4.95
CA ALA A 107 -8.05 5.80 6.31
C ALA A 107 -6.71 6.03 7.02
N GLN A 108 -5.76 5.11 6.86
CA GLN A 108 -4.43 5.26 7.44
C GLN A 108 -3.69 6.47 6.85
N ALA A 109 -3.77 6.65 5.53
CA ALA A 109 -3.15 7.79 4.87
C ALA A 109 -3.78 9.11 5.30
N LEU A 110 -5.11 9.18 5.37
CA LEU A 110 -5.82 10.38 5.82
C LEU A 110 -5.49 10.73 7.27
N GLN A 111 -5.55 9.76 8.15
CA GLN A 111 -5.36 9.99 9.59
C GLN A 111 -3.95 10.49 9.90
N ARG A 112 -2.96 10.05 9.14
CA ARG A 112 -1.57 10.43 9.35
C ARG A 112 -1.06 11.50 8.39
N ASP A 113 -1.91 11.97 7.51
CA ASP A 113 -1.54 12.96 6.47
C ASP A 113 -0.39 12.45 5.59
N PHE A 114 -0.50 11.21 5.16
CA PHE A 114 0.45 10.61 4.23
C PHE A 114 0.02 10.85 2.78
N SER A 115 0.99 10.93 1.87
CA SER A 115 0.69 10.72 0.46
C SER A 115 0.55 9.21 0.20
N LEU A 116 -0.01 8.84 -0.94
CA LEU A 116 -0.25 7.45 -1.30
C LEU A 116 0.30 7.14 -2.68
N VAL A 117 1.04 6.04 -2.80
CA VAL A 117 1.37 5.46 -4.11
C VAL A 117 0.28 4.45 -4.45
N SER A 118 -0.48 4.75 -5.50
CA SER A 118 -1.61 3.92 -5.94
C SER A 118 -1.97 4.22 -7.39
N SER A 119 -2.30 3.17 -8.14
CA SER A 119 -2.88 3.30 -9.48
C SER A 119 -4.41 3.27 -9.45
N ASP A 120 -5.03 3.17 -8.28
CA ASP A 120 -6.48 3.13 -8.13
C ASP A 120 -7.08 4.49 -8.49
N LEU A 121 -8.01 4.49 -9.44
CA LEU A 121 -8.66 5.71 -9.92
C LEU A 121 -9.54 6.38 -8.86
N ASP A 122 -9.96 5.65 -7.84
CA ASP A 122 -10.76 6.18 -6.75
C ASP A 122 -9.93 6.84 -5.66
N ALA A 123 -8.64 6.53 -5.58
CA ALA A 123 -7.78 7.08 -4.52
C ALA A 123 -7.77 8.62 -4.48
N PRO A 124 -7.71 9.34 -5.62
CA PRO A 124 -7.74 10.80 -5.59
C PRO A 124 -9.05 11.39 -5.07
N LEU A 125 -10.12 10.59 -4.97
CA LEU A 125 -11.38 11.04 -4.38
C LEU A 125 -11.31 11.14 -2.86
N TYR A 126 -10.30 10.50 -2.26
CA TYR A 126 -10.10 10.48 -0.81
C TYR A 126 -8.90 11.29 -0.36
N LEU A 127 -7.84 11.33 -1.17
CA LEU A 127 -6.54 11.86 -0.78
C LEU A 127 -6.10 12.99 -1.71
N ASP A 128 -5.44 13.99 -1.15
CA ASP A 128 -4.97 15.15 -1.90
C ASP A 128 -3.67 14.89 -2.68
N GLU A 129 -2.87 13.90 -2.26
CA GLU A 129 -1.65 13.53 -2.98
C GLU A 129 -1.61 12.03 -3.23
N VAL A 130 -1.87 11.65 -4.47
CA VAL A 130 -1.77 10.27 -4.97
C VAL A 130 -0.74 10.26 -6.09
N ILE A 131 0.20 9.34 -6.00
CA ILE A 131 1.35 9.25 -6.92
C ILE A 131 1.21 7.97 -7.74
N TRP A 132 1.22 8.16 -9.03
CA TRP A 132 1.30 7.06 -9.98
C TRP A 132 1.82 7.52 -11.34
#